data_e7098125f802620e8e907abd550f9d90
#
_entry.id   e7098125f802620e8e907abd550f9d90
#
_cell.length_a   1.000
_cell.length_b   1.000
_cell.length_c   1.000
_cell.angle_alpha   90.00
_cell.angle_beta   90.00
_cell.angle_gamma   90.00
#
_symmetry.space_group_name_H-M   'P 1'
#
loop_
_entity.id
_entity.type
_entity.pdbx_description
1 polymer ?
#
loop_
_entity_poly.entity_id
_entity_poly.type
_entity_poly.pdbx_seq_one_letter_code
_entity_poly.pdbx_strand_id
1 'polypeptide(L)'
;PVIAFHTGAMDLIIDDGKTGYLPEAFDTKKFTDAMLKLAHDEELRREMSRNAIWKSEDFAIEKAVKEWNRLFNRVMGIKTFYMKNEEQILECREKYPLRTSYAEFVKEYQIRDNTILYEAFGGRGMICNPYALFLYLLEKEEYQDYTHIWVLEDFEDNRKQIEKYEQYPNVRFVKYKSKEYCKELATVKYLVNNVSFPSYFLKREGQVLIDTWHGTPLKNMGFDIPGANISQGNTARNLLSADYIVSSGPYMTKTAYKDSYKMQNLYEGTVLEEGFPRNDKLFDSDRAEVIQELKDCGVDVKEDKKIILYAPTWRGEQYSRPDTDLQDVYKLINVMENSIDTNEYQIFVKLHQIVYHYMNCLLYTSP
;
A
#
# COMPACT_ATOMS: atom_id res chain seq x y z
N PRO A 1 -14.07 -45.14 5.08
CA PRO A 1 -14.24 -44.30 3.87
C PRO A 1 -15.06 -43.06 4.16
N VAL A 2 -14.87 -42.02 3.34
CA VAL A 2 -15.58 -40.76 3.44
C VAL A 2 -16.38 -40.52 2.16
N ILE A 3 -17.56 -39.90 2.28
CA ILE A 3 -18.32 -39.40 1.15
C ILE A 3 -18.41 -37.90 1.31
N ALA A 4 -17.98 -37.16 0.32
CA ALA A 4 -18.06 -35.70 0.30
C ALA A 4 -18.40 -35.22 -1.13
N PHE A 5 -18.99 -34.04 -1.27
CA PHE A 5 -19.12 -33.44 -2.59
C PHE A 5 -17.75 -32.99 -3.11
N HIS A 6 -17.56 -33.12 -4.41
CA HIS A 6 -16.36 -32.61 -5.11
C HIS A 6 -16.36 -31.09 -5.10
N THR A 7 -15.89 -30.52 -4.00
CA THR A 7 -15.79 -29.07 -3.78
C THR A 7 -14.46 -28.71 -3.13
N GLY A 8 -13.88 -27.58 -3.55
CA GLY A 8 -12.62 -27.10 -2.98
C GLY A 8 -11.48 -28.09 -3.18
N ALA A 9 -10.80 -28.49 -2.10
CA ALA A 9 -9.63 -29.37 -2.12
C ALA A 9 -9.96 -30.83 -1.73
N MET A 10 -11.21 -31.28 -1.86
CA MET A 10 -11.61 -32.61 -1.46
C MET A 10 -10.94 -33.72 -2.27
N ASP A 11 -10.60 -33.46 -3.52
CA ASP A 11 -9.81 -34.34 -4.41
C ASP A 11 -8.37 -34.57 -3.92
N LEU A 12 -7.82 -33.68 -3.10
CA LEU A 12 -6.52 -33.88 -2.46
C LEU A 12 -6.61 -34.85 -1.27
N ILE A 13 -7.78 -34.91 -0.64
CA ILE A 13 -8.00 -35.69 0.60
C ILE A 13 -8.59 -37.07 0.29
N ILE A 14 -9.50 -37.16 -0.68
CA ILE A 14 -10.25 -38.36 -1.01
C ILE A 14 -9.91 -38.77 -2.45
N ASP A 15 -9.38 -40.00 -2.58
CA ASP A 15 -9.24 -40.64 -3.89
C ASP A 15 -10.57 -41.33 -4.23
N ASP A 16 -11.31 -40.75 -5.21
CA ASP A 16 -12.64 -41.23 -5.59
C ASP A 16 -12.64 -42.74 -5.98
N GLY A 17 -13.55 -43.47 -5.43
CA GLY A 17 -13.66 -44.93 -5.62
C GLY A 17 -12.59 -45.77 -4.91
N LYS A 18 -11.60 -45.18 -4.22
CA LYS A 18 -10.53 -45.89 -3.53
C LYS A 18 -10.54 -45.68 -2.00
N THR A 19 -10.61 -44.42 -1.57
CA THR A 19 -10.63 -44.05 -0.14
C THR A 19 -11.99 -43.54 0.31
N GLY A 20 -12.89 -43.28 -0.63
CA GLY A 20 -14.21 -42.74 -0.44
C GLY A 20 -14.89 -42.44 -1.78
N TYR A 21 -15.92 -41.63 -1.74
CA TYR A 21 -16.61 -41.16 -2.95
C TYR A 21 -16.68 -39.64 -2.99
N LEU A 22 -16.51 -39.07 -4.20
CA LEU A 22 -16.58 -37.64 -4.49
C LEU A 22 -17.65 -37.33 -5.55
N PRO A 23 -18.95 -37.45 -5.23
CA PRO A 23 -20.00 -36.98 -6.12
C PRO A 23 -19.83 -35.52 -6.50
N GLU A 24 -20.23 -35.16 -7.71
CA GLU A 24 -20.27 -33.76 -8.16
C GLU A 24 -21.02 -32.87 -7.18
N ALA A 25 -20.63 -31.58 -7.11
CA ALA A 25 -21.21 -30.64 -6.18
C ALA A 25 -22.76 -30.63 -6.27
N PHE A 26 -23.40 -30.87 -5.14
CA PHE A 26 -24.86 -30.88 -4.99
C PHE A 26 -25.60 -32.00 -5.72
N ASP A 27 -24.91 -32.99 -6.32
CA ASP A 27 -25.56 -34.20 -6.83
C ASP A 27 -25.97 -35.14 -5.68
N THR A 28 -27.09 -34.81 -5.07
CA THR A 28 -27.64 -35.57 -3.92
C THR A 28 -28.00 -37.00 -4.27
N LYS A 29 -28.32 -37.29 -5.55
CA LYS A 29 -28.62 -38.64 -6.01
C LYS A 29 -27.37 -39.52 -5.97
N LYS A 30 -26.28 -39.09 -6.62
CA LYS A 30 -25.02 -39.84 -6.56
C LYS A 30 -24.46 -39.95 -5.14
N PHE A 31 -24.67 -38.91 -4.32
CA PHE A 31 -24.27 -38.94 -2.92
C PHE A 31 -25.02 -40.05 -2.17
N THR A 32 -26.35 -40.13 -2.35
CA THR A 32 -27.17 -41.16 -1.75
C THR A 32 -26.80 -42.56 -2.27
N ASP A 33 -26.57 -42.69 -3.57
CA ASP A 33 -26.16 -43.99 -4.15
C ASP A 33 -24.82 -44.44 -3.59
N ALA A 34 -23.86 -43.56 -3.36
CA ALA A 34 -22.59 -43.86 -2.70
C ALA A 34 -22.79 -44.29 -1.24
N MET A 35 -23.70 -43.64 -0.52
CA MET A 35 -24.05 -44.02 0.86
C MET A 35 -24.63 -45.44 0.91
N LEU A 36 -25.62 -45.72 0.04
CA LEU A 36 -26.25 -47.06 -0.02
C LEU A 36 -25.24 -48.13 -0.41
N LYS A 37 -24.35 -47.83 -1.38
CA LYS A 37 -23.31 -48.78 -1.78
C LYS A 37 -22.38 -49.13 -0.62
N LEU A 38 -21.90 -48.16 0.14
CA LEU A 38 -21.06 -48.39 1.31
C LEU A 38 -21.83 -49.04 2.47
N ALA A 39 -23.13 -48.78 2.59
CA ALA A 39 -23.96 -49.41 3.64
C ALA A 39 -24.16 -50.91 3.39
N HIS A 40 -24.36 -51.29 2.13
CA HIS A 40 -24.71 -52.69 1.76
C HIS A 40 -23.48 -53.57 1.48
N ASP A 41 -22.31 -52.99 1.13
CA ASP A 41 -21.08 -53.72 0.81
C ASP A 41 -20.04 -53.58 1.93
N GLU A 42 -20.00 -54.55 2.81
CA GLU A 42 -19.07 -54.54 3.94
C GLU A 42 -17.61 -54.73 3.49
N GLU A 43 -17.39 -55.55 2.47
CA GLU A 43 -16.04 -55.84 2.00
C GLU A 43 -15.42 -54.63 1.34
N LEU A 44 -16.16 -53.97 0.47
CA LEU A 44 -15.79 -52.69 -0.14
C LEU A 44 -15.54 -51.61 0.94
N ARG A 45 -16.39 -51.51 1.93
CA ARG A 45 -16.25 -50.55 3.02
C ARG A 45 -14.97 -50.80 3.82
N ARG A 46 -14.64 -52.07 4.09
CA ARG A 46 -13.40 -52.45 4.78
C ARG A 46 -12.15 -52.17 3.93
N GLU A 47 -12.20 -52.45 2.64
CA GLU A 47 -11.12 -52.15 1.72
C GLU A 47 -10.85 -50.62 1.64
N MET A 48 -11.88 -49.82 1.36
CA MET A 48 -11.78 -48.36 1.36
C MET A 48 -11.33 -47.78 2.70
N SER A 49 -11.71 -48.39 3.82
CA SER A 49 -11.24 -47.97 5.14
C SER A 49 -9.73 -48.15 5.28
N ARG A 50 -9.18 -49.30 4.87
CA ARG A 50 -7.73 -49.53 4.87
C ARG A 50 -7.01 -48.53 4.00
N ASN A 51 -7.53 -48.28 2.78
CA ASN A 51 -6.95 -47.32 1.84
C ASN A 51 -7.00 -45.90 2.41
N ALA A 52 -8.11 -45.51 3.08
CA ALA A 52 -8.25 -44.21 3.71
C ALA A 52 -7.26 -44.00 4.87
N ILE A 53 -6.99 -45.05 5.64
CA ILE A 53 -5.96 -45.00 6.71
C ILE A 53 -4.60 -44.77 6.09
N TRP A 54 -4.22 -45.47 5.02
CA TRP A 54 -2.95 -45.24 4.33
C TRP A 54 -2.87 -43.82 3.74
N LYS A 55 -3.93 -43.35 3.11
CA LYS A 55 -4.01 -41.97 2.59
C LYS A 55 -3.84 -40.93 3.71
N SER A 56 -4.39 -41.17 4.88
CA SER A 56 -4.28 -40.28 6.03
C SER A 56 -2.84 -40.06 6.51
N GLU A 57 -1.94 -41.01 6.25
CA GLU A 57 -0.51 -40.86 6.55
C GLU A 57 0.14 -39.72 5.75
N ASP A 58 -0.45 -39.31 4.60
CA ASP A 58 0.04 -38.19 3.84
C ASP A 58 -0.19 -36.84 4.56
N PHE A 59 -1.16 -36.83 5.48
CA PHE A 59 -1.52 -35.71 6.33
C PHE A 59 -1.02 -35.85 7.78
N ALA A 60 -0.18 -36.86 8.05
CA ALA A 60 0.38 -37.03 9.38
C ALA A 60 1.18 -35.82 9.83
N ILE A 61 1.03 -35.45 11.11
CA ILE A 61 1.71 -34.28 11.69
C ILE A 61 3.21 -34.37 11.51
N GLU A 62 3.79 -35.56 11.56
CA GLU A 62 5.22 -35.83 11.38
C GLU A 62 5.69 -35.43 9.96
N LYS A 63 4.90 -35.71 8.92
CA LYS A 63 5.20 -35.27 7.55
C LYS A 63 5.08 -33.75 7.44
N ALA A 64 4.03 -33.17 7.97
CA ALA A 64 3.87 -31.72 7.99
C ALA A 64 5.03 -31.04 8.71
N VAL A 65 5.41 -31.49 9.90
CA VAL A 65 6.56 -30.98 10.67
C VAL A 65 7.87 -31.14 9.88
N LYS A 66 8.06 -32.27 9.19
CA LYS A 66 9.24 -32.48 8.36
C LYS A 66 9.34 -31.49 7.20
N GLU A 67 8.22 -31.20 6.53
CA GLU A 67 8.19 -30.22 5.45
C GLU A 67 8.37 -28.77 5.98
N TRP A 68 7.76 -28.46 7.13
CA TRP A 68 8.01 -27.18 7.81
C TRP A 68 9.47 -27.03 8.22
N ASN A 69 10.09 -28.07 8.78
CA ASN A 69 11.50 -28.04 9.14
C ASN A 69 12.39 -27.89 7.90
N ARG A 70 12.04 -28.51 6.77
CA ARG A 70 12.72 -28.30 5.50
C ARG A 70 12.60 -26.85 5.04
N LEU A 71 11.39 -26.28 5.14
CA LEU A 71 11.16 -24.89 4.78
C LEU A 71 11.98 -23.95 5.70
N PHE A 72 11.87 -24.14 7.02
CA PHE A 72 12.63 -23.34 7.98
C PHE A 72 14.15 -23.47 7.77
N ASN A 73 14.66 -24.67 7.59
CA ASN A 73 16.09 -24.89 7.30
C ASN A 73 16.50 -24.20 5.97
N ARG A 74 15.59 -24.17 4.99
CA ARG A 74 15.83 -23.47 3.73
C ARG A 74 15.82 -21.95 3.91
N VAL A 75 14.91 -21.42 4.70
CA VAL A 75 14.78 -19.99 5.01
C VAL A 75 15.93 -19.53 5.91
N MET A 76 16.28 -20.29 6.94
CA MET A 76 17.36 -19.99 7.88
C MET A 76 18.74 -20.31 7.31
N GLY A 77 18.82 -21.36 6.49
CA GLY A 77 20.03 -21.70 5.72
C GLY A 77 20.15 -20.84 4.47
N ILE A 78 20.32 -19.55 4.63
CA ILE A 78 20.42 -18.50 3.59
C ILE A 78 21.27 -18.93 2.36
N LYS A 79 22.15 -19.91 2.51
CA LYS A 79 23.00 -20.45 1.44
C LYS A 79 22.25 -21.26 0.36
N THR A 80 20.99 -21.63 0.56
CA THR A 80 20.24 -22.50 -0.38
C THR A 80 19.26 -21.77 -1.28
N PHE A 81 19.01 -20.47 -1.06
CA PHE A 81 18.21 -19.62 -1.94
C PHE A 81 19.02 -18.98 -3.08
N TYR A 82 20.28 -19.28 -3.19
CA TYR A 82 21.04 -18.81 -4.34
C TYR A 82 20.56 -19.56 -5.59
N MET A 83 20.16 -18.79 -6.58
CA MET A 83 20.04 -19.31 -7.93
C MET A 83 21.34 -20.02 -8.24
N LYS A 84 21.26 -21.32 -8.51
CA LYS A 84 22.45 -22.17 -8.72
C LYS A 84 23.11 -21.92 -10.08
N ASN A 85 22.51 -21.10 -10.93
CA ASN A 85 22.93 -20.86 -12.30
C ASN A 85 23.19 -19.36 -12.48
N GLU A 86 24.39 -19.00 -12.89
CA GLU A 86 24.79 -17.62 -13.19
C GLU A 86 23.90 -16.98 -14.26
N GLU A 87 23.45 -17.76 -15.23
CA GLU A 87 22.54 -17.33 -16.28
C GLU A 87 21.18 -16.86 -15.72
N GLN A 88 20.61 -17.58 -14.76
CA GLN A 88 19.37 -17.16 -14.07
C GLN A 88 19.56 -15.90 -13.22
N ILE A 89 20.75 -15.71 -12.65
CA ILE A 89 21.10 -14.49 -11.91
C ILE A 89 21.16 -13.31 -12.87
N LEU A 90 21.78 -13.47 -14.03
CA LEU A 90 21.85 -12.46 -15.08
C LEU A 90 20.45 -12.10 -15.61
N GLU A 91 19.63 -13.10 -15.92
CA GLU A 91 18.23 -12.91 -16.35
C GLU A 91 17.43 -12.11 -15.31
N CYS A 92 17.57 -12.42 -14.03
CA CYS A 92 16.89 -11.67 -12.97
C CYS A 92 17.41 -10.24 -12.84
N ARG A 93 18.71 -10.00 -13.03
CA ARG A 93 19.29 -8.65 -13.03
C ARG A 93 18.72 -7.80 -14.18
N GLU A 94 18.60 -8.35 -15.36
CA GLU A 94 18.04 -7.68 -16.51
C GLU A 94 16.54 -7.42 -16.36
N LYS A 95 15.78 -8.42 -15.89
CA LYS A 95 14.33 -8.34 -15.76
C LYS A 95 13.88 -7.47 -14.59
N TYR A 96 14.64 -7.44 -13.50
CA TYR A 96 14.29 -6.72 -12.26
C TYR A 96 15.46 -5.89 -11.72
N PRO A 97 15.95 -4.90 -12.47
CA PRO A 97 17.21 -4.21 -12.14
C PRO A 97 17.16 -3.49 -10.79
N LEU A 98 16.05 -2.83 -10.45
CA LEU A 98 15.92 -2.13 -9.18
C LEU A 98 15.83 -3.08 -7.98
N ARG A 99 15.11 -4.18 -8.14
CA ARG A 99 15.02 -5.22 -7.10
C ARG A 99 16.39 -5.83 -6.81
N THR A 100 17.16 -6.11 -7.85
CA THR A 100 18.49 -6.65 -7.73
C THR A 100 19.44 -5.65 -7.08
N SER A 101 19.43 -4.39 -7.53
CA SER A 101 20.24 -3.33 -6.92
C SER A 101 19.92 -3.13 -5.44
N TYR A 102 18.63 -3.14 -5.07
CA TYR A 102 18.22 -3.04 -3.66
C TYR A 102 18.81 -4.19 -2.84
N ALA A 103 18.69 -5.43 -3.31
CA ALA A 103 19.20 -6.61 -2.62
C ALA A 103 20.75 -6.60 -2.48
N GLU A 104 21.47 -6.10 -3.49
CA GLU A 104 22.91 -5.91 -3.46
C GLU A 104 23.29 -4.87 -2.40
N PHE A 105 22.60 -3.71 -2.36
CA PHE A 105 22.86 -2.67 -1.36
C PHE A 105 22.55 -3.10 0.07
N VAL A 106 21.47 -3.86 0.28
CA VAL A 106 21.18 -4.46 1.60
C VAL A 106 22.33 -5.35 2.08
N LYS A 107 22.97 -6.08 1.18
CA LYS A 107 24.09 -6.97 1.49
C LYS A 107 25.40 -6.21 1.71
N GLU A 108 25.63 -5.16 0.92
CA GLU A 108 26.94 -4.47 0.83
C GLU A 108 27.08 -3.35 1.87
N TYR A 109 25.98 -2.64 2.18
CA TYR A 109 26.05 -1.42 3.00
C TYR A 109 25.38 -1.59 4.36
N GLN A 110 25.94 -0.91 5.36
CA GLN A 110 25.33 -0.77 6.69
C GLN A 110 24.29 0.34 6.70
N ILE A 111 23.41 0.29 7.71
CA ILE A 111 22.47 1.38 7.98
C ILE A 111 23.27 2.58 8.49
N ARG A 112 22.92 3.76 8.04
CA ARG A 112 23.50 5.05 8.44
C ARG A 112 22.62 5.70 9.48
N ASP A 113 23.14 5.85 10.66
CA ASP A 113 22.45 6.64 11.70
C ASP A 113 22.26 8.09 11.22
N ASN A 114 21.41 8.84 11.87
CA ASN A 114 21.10 10.26 11.56
C ASN A 114 20.71 10.51 10.09
N THR A 115 20.01 9.58 9.46
CA THR A 115 19.49 9.73 8.10
C THR A 115 17.99 9.48 8.06
N ILE A 116 17.24 10.39 7.45
CA ILE A 116 15.80 10.31 7.32
C ILE A 116 15.44 10.40 5.84
N LEU A 117 14.70 9.43 5.33
CA LEU A 117 14.14 9.46 4.00
C LEU A 117 12.64 9.79 4.07
N TYR A 118 12.23 10.75 3.28
CA TYR A 118 10.83 11.15 3.13
C TYR A 118 10.32 10.82 1.74
N GLU A 119 9.17 10.17 1.68
CA GLU A 119 8.48 9.88 0.42
C GLU A 119 6.98 10.16 0.58
N ALA A 120 6.43 10.99 -0.29
CA ALA A 120 5.01 11.26 -0.32
C ALA A 120 4.42 10.86 -1.67
N PHE A 121 3.39 10.00 -1.65
CA PHE A 121 2.66 9.50 -2.83
C PHE A 121 3.56 8.95 -3.94
N GLY A 122 4.62 8.20 -3.58
CA GLY A 122 5.57 7.66 -4.55
C GLY A 122 6.45 8.73 -5.22
N GLY A 123 6.82 9.75 -4.47
CA GLY A 123 7.74 10.81 -4.94
C GLY A 123 7.06 11.95 -5.69
N ARG A 124 5.74 12.10 -5.64
CA ARG A 124 5.01 13.18 -6.37
C ARG A 124 5.38 14.58 -5.91
N GLY A 125 5.94 14.74 -4.72
CA GLY A 125 6.40 16.04 -4.24
C GLY A 125 6.63 16.08 -2.74
N MET A 126 7.13 17.20 -2.25
CA MET A 126 7.27 17.52 -0.84
C MET A 126 5.94 18.01 -0.30
N ILE A 127 5.07 17.09 0.09
CA ILE A 127 3.67 17.37 0.46
C ILE A 127 3.20 16.46 1.61
N CYS A 128 2.01 16.76 2.13
CA CYS A 128 1.30 15.95 3.11
C CYS A 128 2.04 15.80 4.45
N ASN A 129 1.78 14.72 5.17
CA ASN A 129 2.33 14.46 6.50
C ASN A 129 3.87 14.35 6.53
N PRO A 130 4.51 13.64 5.56
CA PRO A 130 5.97 13.60 5.51
C PRO A 130 6.61 15.01 5.41
N TYR A 131 5.97 15.93 4.69
CA TYR A 131 6.47 17.29 4.57
C TYR A 131 6.31 18.10 5.86
N ALA A 132 5.19 17.95 6.55
CA ALA A 132 4.99 18.61 7.85
C ALA A 132 6.04 18.15 8.89
N LEU A 133 6.32 16.83 8.94
CA LEU A 133 7.37 16.29 9.79
C LEU A 133 8.75 16.80 9.40
N PHE A 134 9.05 16.86 8.10
CA PHE A 134 10.31 17.40 7.61
C PHE A 134 10.51 18.84 8.05
N LEU A 135 9.51 19.71 7.87
CA LEU A 135 9.59 21.11 8.29
C LEU A 135 9.88 21.25 9.77
N TYR A 136 9.15 20.49 10.59
CA TYR A 136 9.35 20.50 12.03
C TYR A 136 10.78 20.08 12.42
N LEU A 137 11.27 18.98 11.83
CA LEU A 137 12.59 18.44 12.16
C LEU A 137 13.73 19.33 11.64
N LEU A 138 13.53 19.97 10.49
CA LEU A 138 14.54 20.88 9.89
C LEU A 138 14.83 22.11 10.77
N GLU A 139 13.83 22.57 11.53
CA GLU A 139 13.94 23.75 12.39
C GLU A 139 14.52 23.44 13.78
N LYS A 140 14.61 22.17 14.18
CA LYS A 140 15.07 21.76 15.51
C LYS A 140 16.57 21.56 15.56
N GLU A 141 17.24 22.19 16.54
CA GLU A 141 18.69 22.07 16.75
C GLU A 141 19.15 20.62 16.92
N GLU A 142 18.37 19.80 17.60
CA GLU A 142 18.65 18.39 17.88
C GLU A 142 18.69 17.49 16.63
N TYR A 143 18.15 17.96 15.50
CA TYR A 143 18.14 17.23 14.21
C TYR A 143 19.02 17.89 13.13
N GLN A 144 19.82 18.89 13.46
CA GLN A 144 20.69 19.56 12.48
C GLN A 144 21.80 18.66 11.92
N ASP A 145 22.22 17.66 12.69
CA ASP A 145 23.19 16.65 12.25
C ASP A 145 22.55 15.52 11.41
N TYR A 146 21.23 15.57 11.23
CA TYR A 146 20.53 14.58 10.41
C TYR A 146 20.55 14.97 8.94
N THR A 147 20.80 14.00 8.08
CA THR A 147 20.63 14.14 6.64
C THR A 147 19.18 13.85 6.27
N HIS A 148 18.50 14.82 5.69
CA HIS A 148 17.14 14.73 5.19
C HIS A 148 17.17 14.41 3.69
N ILE A 149 16.54 13.29 3.28
CA ILE A 149 16.56 12.80 1.91
C ILE A 149 15.15 12.77 1.39
N TRP A 150 14.85 13.60 0.39
CA TRP A 150 13.54 13.62 -0.27
C TRP A 150 13.55 12.82 -1.55
N VAL A 151 12.56 11.94 -1.68
CA VAL A 151 12.32 11.15 -2.89
C VAL A 151 11.35 11.92 -3.79
N LEU A 152 11.75 12.18 -5.03
CA LEU A 152 10.95 12.89 -6.02
C LEU A 152 10.90 12.09 -7.33
N GLU A 153 9.70 12.00 -7.93
CA GLU A 153 9.51 11.34 -9.22
C GLU A 153 9.98 12.21 -10.37
N ASP A 154 9.68 13.50 -10.32
CA ASP A 154 10.10 14.48 -11.29
C ASP A 154 10.72 15.71 -10.63
N PHE A 155 11.95 16.06 -11.03
CA PHE A 155 12.68 17.20 -10.47
C PHE A 155 12.23 18.52 -11.08
N GLU A 156 11.76 18.53 -12.32
CA GLU A 156 11.27 19.75 -12.97
C GLU A 156 9.95 20.21 -12.34
N ASP A 157 9.02 19.26 -12.13
CA ASP A 157 7.75 19.56 -11.46
C ASP A 157 7.94 20.07 -10.02
N ASN A 158 9.04 19.66 -9.39
CA ASN A 158 9.37 20.03 -8.01
C ASN A 158 10.49 21.11 -7.91
N ARG A 159 10.87 21.76 -9.01
CA ARG A 159 12.00 22.69 -9.07
C ARG A 159 11.95 23.77 -7.99
N LYS A 160 10.81 24.44 -7.81
CA LYS A 160 10.66 25.48 -6.79
C LYS A 160 10.94 24.99 -5.37
N GLN A 161 10.52 23.78 -5.04
CA GLN A 161 10.77 23.18 -3.73
C GLN A 161 12.24 22.78 -3.59
N ILE A 162 12.84 22.22 -4.63
CA ILE A 162 14.27 21.90 -4.64
C ILE A 162 15.09 23.17 -4.40
N GLU A 163 14.90 24.24 -5.18
CA GLU A 163 15.58 25.52 -5.04
C GLU A 163 15.43 26.12 -3.63
N LYS A 164 14.26 25.95 -3.00
CA LYS A 164 14.01 26.40 -1.63
C LYS A 164 14.88 25.67 -0.60
N TYR A 165 15.12 24.38 -0.78
CA TYR A 165 15.77 23.53 0.25
C TYR A 165 17.19 23.07 -0.12
N GLU A 166 17.67 23.20 -1.36
CA GLU A 166 19.04 22.84 -1.75
C GLU A 166 20.12 23.69 -1.07
N GLN A 167 19.74 24.86 -0.54
CA GLN A 167 20.64 25.70 0.27
C GLN A 167 20.99 25.09 1.63
N TYR A 168 20.23 24.11 2.11
CA TYR A 168 20.51 23.41 3.36
C TYR A 168 21.49 22.26 3.09
N PRO A 169 22.70 22.28 3.69
CA PRO A 169 23.75 21.30 3.37
C PRO A 169 23.39 19.87 3.77
N ASN A 170 22.43 19.71 4.66
CA ASN A 170 21.93 18.42 5.15
C ASN A 170 20.64 17.97 4.44
N VAL A 171 20.18 18.68 3.40
CA VAL A 171 19.03 18.26 2.58
C VAL A 171 19.49 17.74 1.24
N ARG A 172 18.97 16.59 0.82
CA ARG A 172 19.29 15.95 -0.46
C ARG A 172 18.03 15.44 -1.16
N PHE A 173 18.12 15.34 -2.48
CA PHE A 173 17.02 14.86 -3.32
C PHE A 173 17.46 13.62 -4.10
N VAL A 174 16.55 12.64 -4.18
CA VAL A 174 16.78 11.38 -4.88
C VAL A 174 15.63 11.08 -5.80
N LYS A 175 15.94 10.63 -7.02
CA LYS A 175 14.91 10.31 -8.00
C LYS A 175 14.22 9.00 -7.66
N TYR A 176 12.90 9.01 -7.58
CA TYR A 176 12.07 7.82 -7.36
C TYR A 176 12.39 6.73 -8.39
N LYS A 177 12.41 5.47 -7.95
CA LYS A 177 12.75 4.31 -8.79
C LYS A 177 14.11 4.40 -9.50
N SER A 178 15.06 5.15 -8.96
CA SER A 178 16.45 5.13 -9.42
C SER A 178 17.28 4.08 -8.65
N LYS A 179 18.48 3.81 -9.14
CA LYS A 179 19.44 2.98 -8.40
C LYS A 179 19.85 3.62 -7.08
N GLU A 180 19.98 4.95 -7.07
CA GLU A 180 20.29 5.71 -5.85
C GLU A 180 19.15 5.60 -4.83
N TYR A 181 17.90 5.69 -5.25
CA TYR A 181 16.73 5.44 -4.39
C TYR A 181 16.79 4.06 -3.74
N CYS A 182 17.17 3.02 -4.48
CA CYS A 182 17.35 1.67 -3.92
C CYS A 182 18.43 1.65 -2.84
N LYS A 183 19.53 2.41 -3.04
CA LYS A 183 20.59 2.54 -2.06
C LYS A 183 20.10 3.25 -0.80
N GLU A 184 19.39 4.36 -0.96
CA GLU A 184 18.84 5.09 0.18
C GLU A 184 17.84 4.23 0.96
N LEU A 185 16.89 3.55 0.31
CA LEU A 185 15.97 2.61 0.96
C LEU A 185 16.70 1.53 1.77
N ALA A 186 17.85 1.06 1.28
CA ALA A 186 18.63 0.01 1.94
C ALA A 186 19.46 0.52 3.12
N THR A 187 19.77 1.82 3.20
CA THR A 187 20.81 2.32 4.09
C THR A 187 20.36 3.39 5.08
N VAL A 188 19.24 4.06 4.86
CA VAL A 188 18.74 5.07 5.81
C VAL A 188 18.18 4.44 7.07
N LYS A 189 18.33 5.15 8.20
CA LYS A 189 17.81 4.73 9.51
C LYS A 189 16.31 4.91 9.61
N TYR A 190 15.80 6.09 9.27
CA TYR A 190 14.40 6.45 9.42
C TYR A 190 13.74 6.61 8.07
N LEU A 191 12.62 5.95 7.88
CA LEU A 191 11.84 5.94 6.65
C LEU A 191 10.46 6.51 6.94
N VAL A 192 10.11 7.62 6.33
CA VAL A 192 8.82 8.31 6.50
C VAL A 192 8.06 8.25 5.18
N ASN A 193 6.92 7.58 5.17
CA ASN A 193 6.07 7.41 3.99
C ASN A 193 4.60 7.68 4.35
N ASN A 194 3.79 7.98 3.36
CA ASN A 194 2.35 8.17 3.53
C ASN A 194 1.48 7.23 2.67
N VAL A 195 2.11 6.29 1.98
CA VAL A 195 1.44 5.25 1.17
C VAL A 195 2.15 3.90 1.30
N SER A 196 2.99 3.52 0.36
CA SER A 196 3.72 2.23 0.39
C SER A 196 5.03 2.34 -0.37
N PHE A 197 6.09 1.82 0.19
CA PHE A 197 7.32 1.57 -0.55
C PHE A 197 7.13 0.46 -1.59
N PRO A 198 7.99 0.39 -2.62
CA PRO A 198 7.92 -0.64 -3.65
C PRO A 198 7.91 -2.07 -3.08
N SER A 199 7.35 -3.00 -3.85
CA SER A 199 7.22 -4.40 -3.42
C SER A 199 8.54 -5.13 -3.14
N TYR A 200 9.65 -4.63 -3.64
CA TYR A 200 11.00 -5.17 -3.34
C TYR A 200 11.60 -4.62 -2.05
N PHE A 201 11.07 -3.55 -1.48
CA PHE A 201 11.53 -3.03 -0.19
C PHE A 201 11.15 -3.99 0.94
N LEU A 202 12.12 -4.30 1.78
CA LEU A 202 11.95 -5.04 3.03
C LEU A 202 12.69 -4.27 4.13
N LYS A 203 11.95 -3.84 5.15
CA LYS A 203 12.55 -3.15 6.30
C LYS A 203 13.63 -4.04 6.93
N ARG A 204 14.81 -3.48 7.14
CA ARG A 204 15.94 -4.16 7.77
C ARG A 204 15.85 -4.02 9.28
N GLU A 205 16.41 -4.98 9.99
CA GLU A 205 16.70 -4.82 11.42
C GLU A 205 17.55 -3.55 11.63
N GLY A 206 17.14 -2.71 12.56
CA GLY A 206 17.79 -1.43 12.81
C GLY A 206 17.22 -0.24 12.03
N GLN A 207 16.37 -0.43 11.03
CA GLN A 207 15.59 0.65 10.41
C GLN A 207 14.30 0.90 11.19
N VAL A 208 13.85 2.15 11.19
CA VAL A 208 12.57 2.58 11.74
C VAL A 208 11.67 3.08 10.61
N LEU A 209 10.53 2.43 10.42
CA LEU A 209 9.54 2.81 9.42
C LEU A 209 8.35 3.51 10.09
N ILE A 210 8.05 4.71 9.63
CA ILE A 210 6.93 5.54 10.07
C ILE A 210 5.99 5.71 8.88
N ASP A 211 4.83 5.05 8.93
CA ASP A 211 3.77 5.29 7.96
C ASP A 211 2.80 6.34 8.49
N THR A 212 2.82 7.50 7.86
CA THR A 212 2.00 8.63 8.30
C THR A 212 0.60 8.59 7.71
N TRP A 213 0.33 7.68 6.78
CA TRP A 213 -0.87 7.67 5.98
C TRP A 213 -1.20 9.05 5.38
N HIS A 214 -2.42 9.26 4.86
CA HIS A 214 -2.72 10.49 4.12
C HIS A 214 -4.18 10.97 4.24
N GLY A 215 -4.98 10.37 5.11
CA GLY A 215 -6.36 10.82 5.34
C GLY A 215 -7.25 9.77 5.99
N THR A 216 -8.32 10.23 6.63
CA THR A 216 -9.34 9.35 7.18
C THR A 216 -10.17 8.74 6.05
N PRO A 217 -10.37 7.42 6.02
CA PRO A 217 -11.10 6.75 4.96
C PRO A 217 -12.60 7.10 4.99
N LEU A 218 -13.13 7.44 3.83
CA LEU A 218 -14.57 7.65 3.60
C LEU A 218 -15.16 6.58 2.68
N LYS A 219 -14.33 5.80 2.01
CA LYS A 219 -14.68 4.71 1.08
C LYS A 219 -14.13 3.40 1.61
N ASN A 220 -14.63 2.28 1.09
CA ASN A 220 -14.03 0.98 1.32
C ASN A 220 -12.56 0.98 0.93
N MET A 221 -11.73 0.37 1.78
CA MET A 221 -10.28 0.32 1.62
C MET A 221 -9.77 -1.11 1.80
N GLY A 222 -8.51 -1.29 1.45
CA GLY A 222 -7.81 -2.53 1.72
C GLY A 222 -8.54 -3.74 1.15
N PHE A 223 -8.69 -4.76 1.97
CA PHE A 223 -9.35 -6.01 1.59
C PHE A 223 -10.88 -5.94 1.59
N ASP A 224 -11.46 -4.83 2.01
CA ASP A 224 -12.92 -4.61 1.92
C ASP A 224 -13.34 -4.08 0.54
N ILE A 225 -12.38 -3.77 -0.35
CA ILE A 225 -12.65 -3.46 -1.75
C ILE A 225 -12.91 -4.78 -2.50
N PRO A 226 -14.06 -4.96 -3.14
CA PRO A 226 -14.36 -6.19 -3.88
C PRO A 226 -13.28 -6.51 -4.93
N GLY A 227 -12.75 -7.73 -4.88
CA GLY A 227 -11.73 -8.19 -5.84
C GLY A 227 -10.31 -7.66 -5.63
N ALA A 228 -10.04 -6.88 -4.58
CA ALA A 228 -8.75 -6.20 -4.36
C ALA A 228 -7.67 -7.02 -3.64
N ASN A 229 -7.88 -8.31 -3.37
CA ASN A 229 -7.02 -9.13 -2.50
C ASN A 229 -5.52 -9.06 -2.84
N ILE A 230 -5.17 -9.22 -4.11
CA ILE A 230 -3.76 -9.22 -4.53
C ILE A 230 -3.18 -7.79 -4.58
N SER A 231 -3.98 -6.82 -5.06
CA SER A 231 -3.54 -5.44 -5.24
C SER A 231 -3.22 -4.74 -3.91
N GLN A 232 -3.88 -5.13 -2.81
CA GLN A 232 -3.67 -4.54 -1.48
C GLN A 232 -2.52 -5.19 -0.69
N GLY A 233 -1.98 -6.31 -1.17
CA GLY A 233 -0.94 -7.06 -0.46
C GLY A 233 0.32 -6.25 -0.16
N ASN A 234 0.76 -5.39 -1.08
CA ASN A 234 1.93 -4.54 -0.84
C ASN A 234 1.67 -3.48 0.23
N THR A 235 0.50 -2.85 0.24
CA THR A 235 0.12 -1.86 1.26
C THR A 235 0.02 -2.51 2.63
N ALA A 236 -0.67 -3.65 2.73
CA ALA A 236 -0.77 -4.39 3.98
C ALA A 236 0.61 -4.80 4.53
N ARG A 237 1.51 -5.27 3.65
CA ARG A 237 2.88 -5.62 4.04
C ARG A 237 3.67 -4.40 4.55
N ASN A 238 3.54 -3.24 3.91
CA ASN A 238 4.20 -2.01 4.38
C ASN A 238 3.67 -1.60 5.75
N LEU A 239 2.36 -1.57 5.93
CA LEU A 239 1.72 -1.26 7.20
C LEU A 239 2.16 -2.22 8.31
N LEU A 240 2.13 -3.54 8.06
CA LEU A 240 2.59 -4.54 9.05
C LEU A 240 4.08 -4.44 9.38
N SER A 241 4.89 -3.88 8.47
CA SER A 241 6.33 -3.68 8.70
C SER A 241 6.65 -2.36 9.41
N ALA A 242 5.69 -1.45 9.53
CA ALA A 242 5.91 -0.14 10.15
C ALA A 242 6.08 -0.29 11.67
N ASP A 243 7.03 0.44 12.23
CA ASP A 243 7.20 0.56 13.68
C ASP A 243 6.15 1.51 14.27
N TYR A 244 5.81 2.55 13.48
CA TYR A 244 4.80 3.53 13.84
C TYR A 244 3.85 3.79 12.68
N ILE A 245 2.56 3.83 12.99
CA ILE A 245 1.51 4.23 12.04
C ILE A 245 0.73 5.39 12.65
N VAL A 246 0.61 6.48 11.90
CA VAL A 246 -0.16 7.64 12.32
C VAL A 246 -1.64 7.44 11.98
N SER A 247 -2.51 7.74 12.93
CA SER A 247 -3.97 7.69 12.77
C SER A 247 -4.59 9.02 13.18
N SER A 248 -5.67 9.39 12.50
CA SER A 248 -6.47 10.57 12.89
C SER A 248 -7.29 10.35 14.16
N GLY A 249 -7.34 9.12 14.68
CA GLY A 249 -8.05 8.75 15.90
C GLY A 249 -8.63 7.34 15.85
N PRO A 250 -9.37 6.94 16.91
CA PRO A 250 -9.87 5.56 17.08
C PRO A 250 -10.72 5.03 15.94
N TYR A 251 -11.51 5.89 15.29
CA TYR A 251 -12.31 5.49 14.13
C TYR A 251 -11.42 4.97 12.99
N MET A 252 -10.40 5.73 12.62
CA MET A 252 -9.49 5.34 11.56
C MET A 252 -8.69 4.09 11.93
N THR A 253 -8.17 4.02 13.15
CA THR A 253 -7.43 2.85 13.64
C THR A 253 -8.28 1.59 13.52
N LYS A 254 -9.55 1.66 13.94
CA LYS A 254 -10.46 0.53 13.84
C LYS A 254 -10.78 0.22 12.38
N THR A 255 -11.31 1.19 11.64
CA THR A 255 -11.91 0.97 10.31
C THR A 255 -10.86 0.67 9.24
N ALA A 256 -9.77 1.45 9.18
CA ALA A 256 -8.74 1.24 8.18
C ALA A 256 -7.80 0.09 8.58
N TYR A 257 -7.11 0.23 9.71
CA TYR A 257 -6.01 -0.67 10.02
C TYR A 257 -6.50 -2.03 10.53
N LYS A 258 -7.35 -2.06 11.55
CA LYS A 258 -7.81 -3.32 12.13
C LYS A 258 -8.76 -4.07 11.21
N ASP A 259 -9.78 -3.40 10.68
CA ASP A 259 -10.85 -4.04 9.92
C ASP A 259 -10.48 -4.20 8.43
N SER A 260 -10.20 -3.10 7.69
CA SER A 260 -9.99 -3.16 6.24
C SER A 260 -8.66 -3.81 5.84
N TYR A 261 -7.57 -3.52 6.54
CA TYR A 261 -6.26 -4.15 6.30
C TYR A 261 -6.01 -5.41 7.13
N LYS A 262 -7.01 -5.85 7.96
CA LYS A 262 -6.96 -7.10 8.74
C LYS A 262 -5.77 -7.19 9.71
N MET A 263 -5.33 -6.05 10.23
CA MET A 263 -4.13 -5.96 11.06
C MET A 263 -4.36 -6.31 12.53
N GLN A 264 -5.62 -6.51 12.93
CA GLN A 264 -5.94 -6.89 14.31
C GLN A 264 -5.21 -8.18 14.71
N ASN A 265 -4.49 -8.14 15.83
CA ASN A 265 -3.66 -9.23 16.36
C ASN A 265 -2.47 -9.65 15.47
N LEU A 266 -2.15 -8.88 14.42
CA LEU A 266 -1.01 -9.11 13.54
C LEU A 266 0.02 -7.99 13.60
N TYR A 267 -0.42 -6.76 13.86
CA TYR A 267 0.45 -5.60 13.93
C TYR A 267 1.10 -5.50 15.32
N GLU A 268 2.42 -5.48 15.32
CA GLU A 268 3.25 -5.42 16.54
C GLU A 268 3.81 -4.02 16.81
N GLY A 269 3.67 -3.08 15.88
CA GLY A 269 4.12 -1.71 16.05
C GLY A 269 3.14 -0.85 16.86
N THR A 270 3.37 0.45 16.85
CA THR A 270 2.57 1.42 17.60
C THR A 270 1.69 2.24 16.66
N VAL A 271 0.39 2.33 16.94
CA VAL A 271 -0.51 3.27 16.28
C VAL A 271 -0.56 4.57 17.09
N LEU A 272 -0.16 5.68 16.48
CA LEU A 272 -0.19 7.02 17.06
C LEU A 272 -1.51 7.69 16.68
N GLU A 273 -2.46 7.75 17.61
CA GLU A 273 -3.80 8.36 17.42
C GLU A 273 -3.79 9.86 17.72
N GLU A 274 -2.80 10.59 17.21
CA GLU A 274 -2.53 12.00 17.53
C GLU A 274 -2.99 12.96 16.43
N GLY A 275 -3.64 12.46 15.40
CA GLY A 275 -4.00 13.26 14.23
C GLY A 275 -2.92 13.28 13.16
N PHE A 276 -3.12 14.10 12.12
CA PHE A 276 -2.18 14.19 11.02
C PHE A 276 -1.32 15.44 11.14
N PRO A 277 0.03 15.32 11.11
CA PRO A 277 0.95 16.47 11.26
C PRO A 277 0.68 17.63 10.32
N ARG A 278 0.24 17.36 9.09
CA ARG A 278 -0.10 18.42 8.12
C ARG A 278 -1.24 19.34 8.58
N ASN A 279 -2.09 18.89 9.51
CA ASN A 279 -3.25 19.65 9.99
C ASN A 279 -2.83 20.76 10.98
N ASP A 280 -1.62 20.75 11.49
CA ASP A 280 -1.10 21.79 12.38
C ASP A 280 -1.14 23.17 11.68
N LYS A 281 -0.92 23.18 10.37
CA LYS A 281 -1.07 24.41 9.55
C LYS A 281 -2.46 25.06 9.64
N LEU A 282 -3.50 24.34 10.03
CA LEU A 282 -4.84 24.92 10.24
C LEU A 282 -4.90 25.86 11.47
N PHE A 283 -3.98 25.69 12.39
CA PHE A 283 -3.91 26.46 13.63
C PHE A 283 -2.86 27.56 13.57
N ASP A 284 -1.77 27.34 12.85
CA ASP A 284 -0.57 28.21 12.83
C ASP A 284 -0.48 29.07 11.57
N SER A 285 -1.39 28.93 10.58
CA SER A 285 -1.32 29.71 9.35
C SER A 285 -1.86 31.12 9.51
N ASP A 286 -1.08 32.11 9.08
CA ASP A 286 -1.57 33.48 8.87
C ASP A 286 -2.38 33.57 7.56
N ARG A 287 -3.55 34.21 7.63
CA ARG A 287 -4.42 34.36 6.46
C ARG A 287 -3.74 35.11 5.31
N ALA A 288 -2.96 36.15 5.62
CA ALA A 288 -2.29 36.95 4.59
C ALA A 288 -1.21 36.16 3.88
N GLU A 289 -0.45 35.34 4.62
CA GLU A 289 0.56 34.43 4.05
C GLU A 289 -0.09 33.41 3.10
N VAL A 290 -1.19 32.77 3.52
CA VAL A 290 -1.92 31.80 2.68
C VAL A 290 -2.46 32.46 1.40
N ILE A 291 -3.00 33.68 1.50
CA ILE A 291 -3.48 34.42 0.33
C ILE A 291 -2.30 34.73 -0.61
N GLN A 292 -1.17 35.13 -0.07
CA GLN A 292 0.04 35.41 -0.87
C GLN A 292 0.56 34.15 -1.56
N GLU A 293 0.64 33.01 -0.84
CA GLU A 293 1.02 31.72 -1.42
C GLU A 293 0.09 31.31 -2.58
N LEU A 294 -1.23 31.53 -2.44
CA LEU A 294 -2.18 31.26 -3.52
C LEU A 294 -1.95 32.16 -4.73
N LYS A 295 -1.70 33.45 -4.53
CA LYS A 295 -1.40 34.41 -5.59
C LYS A 295 -0.08 34.05 -6.30
N ASP A 296 0.95 33.66 -5.56
CA ASP A 296 2.23 33.21 -6.10
C ASP A 296 2.11 31.92 -6.94
N CYS A 297 1.10 31.12 -6.64
CA CYS A 297 0.69 29.96 -7.46
C CYS A 297 -0.20 30.34 -8.67
N GLY A 298 -0.47 31.63 -8.90
CA GLY A 298 -1.30 32.10 -10.01
C GLY A 298 -2.81 32.05 -9.77
N VAL A 299 -3.23 31.85 -8.51
CA VAL A 299 -4.66 31.87 -8.16
C VAL A 299 -5.12 33.33 -7.96
N ASP A 300 -6.13 33.77 -8.72
CA ASP A 300 -6.71 35.10 -8.56
C ASP A 300 -7.63 35.14 -7.31
N VAL A 301 -7.09 35.59 -6.19
CA VAL A 301 -7.81 35.70 -4.92
C VAL A 301 -8.38 37.12 -4.75
N LYS A 302 -9.71 37.24 -4.68
CA LYS A 302 -10.43 38.50 -4.36
C LYS A 302 -10.55 38.61 -2.84
N GLU A 303 -9.76 39.47 -2.23
CA GLU A 303 -9.66 39.59 -0.76
C GLU A 303 -10.93 40.18 -0.11
N ASP A 304 -11.72 40.92 -0.89
CA ASP A 304 -13.01 41.51 -0.50
C ASP A 304 -14.17 40.53 -0.54
N LYS A 305 -13.95 39.30 -1.07
CA LYS A 305 -15.00 38.28 -1.17
C LYS A 305 -14.79 37.14 -0.20
N LYS A 306 -15.90 36.51 0.16
CA LYS A 306 -15.89 35.22 0.89
C LYS A 306 -15.59 34.09 -0.07
N ILE A 307 -14.82 33.11 0.39
CA ILE A 307 -14.41 31.95 -0.43
C ILE A 307 -15.33 30.78 -0.18
N ILE A 308 -15.87 30.19 -1.25
CA ILE A 308 -16.55 28.90 -1.25
C ILE A 308 -15.62 27.91 -1.93
N LEU A 309 -15.15 26.89 -1.19
CA LEU A 309 -14.32 25.85 -1.73
C LEU A 309 -15.17 24.61 -2.11
N TYR A 310 -15.21 24.30 -3.39
CA TYR A 310 -15.74 23.03 -3.91
C TYR A 310 -14.59 22.05 -4.15
N ALA A 311 -14.47 21.04 -3.30
CA ALA A 311 -13.39 20.04 -3.35
C ALA A 311 -13.94 18.61 -3.47
N PRO A 312 -14.51 18.22 -4.64
CA PRO A 312 -15.09 16.89 -4.81
C PRO A 312 -14.04 15.80 -4.80
N THR A 313 -14.42 14.63 -4.29
CA THR A 313 -13.62 13.41 -4.44
C THR A 313 -13.80 12.83 -5.85
N TRP A 314 -12.87 11.96 -6.26
CA TRP A 314 -13.02 11.19 -7.48
C TRP A 314 -14.10 10.11 -7.34
N ARG A 315 -14.71 9.70 -8.46
CA ARG A 315 -15.66 8.60 -8.56
C ARG A 315 -15.07 7.52 -9.47
N GLY A 316 -15.57 6.30 -9.38
CA GLY A 316 -15.15 5.15 -10.16
C GLY A 316 -14.62 4.00 -9.31
N GLU A 317 -14.56 2.80 -9.90
CA GLU A 317 -14.13 1.57 -9.23
C GLU A 317 -12.60 1.38 -9.26
N GLN A 318 -11.93 1.97 -10.23
CA GLN A 318 -10.49 1.82 -10.42
C GLN A 318 -9.75 3.14 -10.30
N TYR A 319 -8.70 3.12 -9.49
CA TYR A 319 -7.80 4.26 -9.31
C TYR A 319 -7.17 4.76 -10.63
N SER A 320 -6.99 3.85 -11.59
CA SER A 320 -6.43 4.12 -12.92
C SER A 320 -7.45 4.61 -13.94
N ARG A 321 -8.74 4.60 -13.62
CA ARG A 321 -9.83 5.08 -14.48
C ARG A 321 -10.92 5.70 -13.63
N PRO A 322 -10.79 6.98 -13.25
CA PRO A 322 -11.87 7.67 -12.56
C PRO A 322 -13.04 7.89 -13.52
N ASP A 323 -14.24 7.50 -13.08
CA ASP A 323 -15.49 7.75 -13.83
C ASP A 323 -16.04 9.17 -13.57
N THR A 324 -15.19 10.10 -13.17
CA THR A 324 -15.63 11.47 -12.91
C THR A 324 -15.90 12.14 -14.24
N ASP A 325 -17.17 12.32 -14.55
CA ASP A 325 -17.58 13.12 -15.70
C ASP A 325 -17.32 14.60 -15.40
N LEU A 326 -16.39 15.19 -16.12
CA LEU A 326 -16.09 16.62 -16.03
C LEU A 326 -17.31 17.48 -16.36
N GLN A 327 -18.19 16.99 -17.22
CA GLN A 327 -19.46 17.66 -17.53
C GLN A 327 -20.32 17.87 -16.28
N ASP A 328 -20.33 16.88 -15.35
CA ASP A 328 -21.08 17.02 -14.11
C ASP A 328 -20.43 18.03 -13.16
N VAL A 329 -19.09 18.11 -13.17
CA VAL A 329 -18.37 19.16 -12.43
C VAL A 329 -18.70 20.55 -13.00
N TYR A 330 -18.66 20.73 -14.31
CA TYR A 330 -19.03 21.99 -14.96
C TYR A 330 -20.49 22.36 -14.74
N LYS A 331 -21.42 21.42 -14.85
CA LYS A 331 -22.83 21.65 -14.55
C LYS A 331 -23.02 22.17 -13.13
N LEU A 332 -22.34 21.56 -12.16
CA LEU A 332 -22.46 21.99 -10.77
C LEU A 332 -21.84 23.36 -10.54
N ILE A 333 -20.69 23.65 -11.14
CA ILE A 333 -20.06 25.00 -11.09
C ILE A 333 -21.05 26.02 -11.65
N ASN A 334 -21.65 25.78 -12.82
CA ASN A 334 -22.65 26.67 -13.41
C ASN A 334 -23.88 26.87 -12.50
N VAL A 335 -24.35 25.81 -11.83
CA VAL A 335 -25.44 25.92 -10.85
C VAL A 335 -25.03 26.81 -9.66
N MET A 336 -23.82 26.61 -9.16
CA MET A 336 -23.28 27.42 -8.06
C MET A 336 -23.14 28.89 -8.45
N GLU A 337 -22.58 29.19 -9.60
CA GLU A 337 -22.42 30.57 -10.12
C GLU A 337 -23.77 31.29 -10.32
N ASN A 338 -24.78 30.56 -10.79
CA ASN A 338 -26.13 31.13 -10.97
C ASN A 338 -26.94 31.23 -9.67
N SER A 339 -26.54 30.53 -8.60
CA SER A 339 -27.30 30.50 -7.32
C SER A 339 -26.65 31.32 -6.22
N ILE A 340 -25.41 31.77 -6.40
CA ILE A 340 -24.60 32.47 -5.40
C ILE A 340 -24.38 33.92 -5.86
N ASP A 341 -24.47 34.87 -4.93
CA ASP A 341 -24.08 36.24 -5.23
C ASP A 341 -22.57 36.34 -5.44
N THR A 342 -22.18 36.39 -6.70
CA THR A 342 -20.75 36.48 -7.10
C THR A 342 -20.10 37.83 -6.76
N ASN A 343 -20.86 38.82 -6.29
CA ASN A 343 -20.31 40.07 -5.74
C ASN A 343 -19.80 39.84 -4.32
N GLU A 344 -20.44 38.95 -3.54
CA GLU A 344 -20.08 38.64 -2.15
C GLU A 344 -19.15 37.43 -2.05
N TYR A 345 -19.26 36.46 -2.97
CA TYR A 345 -18.54 35.18 -2.90
C TYR A 345 -17.67 34.93 -4.13
N GLN A 346 -16.52 34.25 -3.90
CA GLN A 346 -15.66 33.69 -4.93
C GLN A 346 -15.64 32.17 -4.79
N ILE A 347 -15.85 31.44 -5.88
CA ILE A 347 -15.87 29.98 -5.88
C ILE A 347 -14.50 29.45 -6.27
N PHE A 348 -13.90 28.64 -5.41
CA PHE A 348 -12.68 27.88 -5.70
C PHE A 348 -13.05 26.44 -5.96
N VAL A 349 -12.49 25.85 -7.01
CA VAL A 349 -12.66 24.45 -7.36
C VAL A 349 -11.33 23.73 -7.24
N LYS A 350 -11.27 22.77 -6.32
CA LYS A 350 -10.08 21.92 -6.15
C LYS A 350 -10.44 20.46 -6.42
N LEU A 351 -10.19 20.00 -7.62
CA LEU A 351 -10.43 18.61 -7.99
C LEU A 351 -9.44 17.67 -7.30
N HIS A 352 -9.86 16.43 -7.12
CA HIS A 352 -8.97 15.39 -6.63
C HIS A 352 -7.79 15.18 -7.60
N GLN A 353 -6.59 14.95 -7.10
CA GLN A 353 -5.36 14.83 -7.93
C GLN A 353 -5.51 13.84 -9.10
N ILE A 354 -6.22 12.73 -8.89
CA ILE A 354 -6.49 11.74 -9.94
C ILE A 354 -7.28 12.37 -11.08
N VAL A 355 -8.33 13.13 -10.76
CA VAL A 355 -9.19 13.79 -11.76
C VAL A 355 -8.39 14.86 -12.50
N TYR A 356 -7.62 15.66 -11.76
CA TYR A 356 -6.78 16.73 -12.33
C TYR A 356 -5.76 16.19 -13.34
N HIS A 357 -5.12 15.07 -13.04
CA HIS A 357 -4.15 14.45 -13.96
C HIS A 357 -4.81 14.02 -15.30
N TYR A 358 -6.03 13.52 -15.25
CA TYR A 358 -6.77 13.18 -16.48
C TYR A 358 -7.29 14.42 -17.22
N MET A 359 -7.57 15.52 -16.52
CA MET A 359 -7.95 16.78 -17.17
C MET A 359 -6.83 17.36 -18.03
N ASN A 360 -5.61 17.34 -17.55
CA ASN A 360 -4.47 17.85 -18.33
C ASN A 360 -4.28 17.08 -19.63
N CYS A 361 -4.59 15.79 -19.66
CA CYS A 361 -4.61 15.00 -20.89
C CYS A 361 -5.74 15.41 -21.86
N LEU A 362 -6.87 15.90 -21.34
CA LEU A 362 -8.02 16.31 -22.16
C LEU A 362 -7.92 17.76 -22.66
N LEU A 363 -7.27 18.65 -21.90
CA LEU A 363 -7.05 20.03 -22.31
C LEU A 363 -6.07 20.17 -23.50
N TYR A 364 -5.21 19.17 -23.72
CA TYR A 364 -4.33 19.10 -24.89
C TYR A 364 -5.01 18.56 -26.16
N THR A 365 -6.24 18.06 -26.06
CA THR A 365 -6.97 17.43 -27.18
C THR A 365 -8.23 18.18 -27.62
N SER A 366 -8.49 19.36 -27.06
CA SER A 366 -9.58 20.24 -27.52
C SER A 366 -8.99 21.41 -28.34
N PRO A 367 -9.56 21.67 -29.55
CA PRO A 367 -9.10 22.75 -30.41
C PRO A 367 -9.35 24.13 -29.83
#